data_64e411edfb5b009a38e077ead94e208d
#
_entry.id   64e411edfb5b009a38e077ead94e208d
#
_cell.length_a   1.000
_cell.length_b   1.000
_cell.length_c   1.000
_cell.angle_alpha   90.00
_cell.angle_beta   90.00
_cell.angle_gamma   90.00
#
_symmetry.space_group_name_H-M   'P 1'
#
loop_
_entity.id
_entity.type
_entity.pdbx_description
1 polymer ?
#
loop_
_entity_poly.entity_id
_entity_poly.type
_entity_poly.pdbx_seq_one_letter_code
_entity_poly.pdbx_strand_id
1 'polypeptide(L)'
;GPLVLSSSAHMRHFDKKSYRLELDLKPALDEQQLDKRLLSDFQKHANSDFCNALGELLPQKLIPAAVERSGIPPHEKVHDLTREQRAALRTLLKHWSIDVLSPMPVENAIITSGGVKVGEIDPKTMASKKVPGLYFAGEIIDVDAYTGGFNLQIAWATGKAAGEAAEEYLTEQ
;
A
#
# COMPACT_ATOMS: atom_id res chain seq x y z
N GLY A 1 -5.33 -2.54 -3.15
CA GLY A 1 -5.28 -1.41 -4.08
C GLY A 1 -4.93 -0.10 -3.38
N PRO A 2 -5.87 0.58 -2.69
CA PRO A 2 -5.63 1.92 -2.12
C PRO A 2 -4.43 2.00 -1.18
N LEU A 3 -4.26 1.00 -0.31
CA LEU A 3 -3.13 0.95 0.63
C LEU A 3 -1.79 0.83 -0.11
N VAL A 4 -1.71 0.00 -1.14
CA VAL A 4 -0.48 -0.20 -1.94
C VAL A 4 -0.13 1.09 -2.67
N LEU A 5 -1.10 1.76 -3.29
CA LEU A 5 -0.90 3.05 -3.97
C LEU A 5 -0.37 4.12 -3.02
N SER A 6 -1.04 4.30 -1.87
CA SER A 6 -0.61 5.30 -0.88
C SER A 6 0.77 5.00 -0.29
N SER A 7 1.09 3.72 -0.06
CA SER A 7 2.41 3.32 0.44
C SER A 7 3.51 3.51 -0.62
N SER A 8 3.22 3.22 -1.89
CA SER A 8 4.21 3.36 -2.98
C SER A 8 4.62 4.81 -3.22
N ALA A 9 3.75 5.78 -2.95
CA ALA A 9 4.08 7.21 -3.06
C ALA A 9 5.24 7.65 -2.14
N HIS A 10 5.47 6.91 -1.04
CA HIS A 10 6.59 7.17 -0.11
C HIS A 10 7.88 6.42 -0.47
N MET A 11 7.84 5.49 -1.44
CA MET A 11 8.98 4.67 -1.84
C MET A 11 9.70 5.35 -3.01
N ARG A 12 10.75 6.09 -2.69
CA ARG A 12 11.57 6.84 -3.68
C ARG A 12 13.02 6.42 -3.58
N HIS A 13 13.79 6.61 -4.66
CA HIS A 13 15.23 6.35 -4.70
C HIS A 13 15.59 4.87 -4.49
N PHE A 14 14.96 3.97 -5.24
CA PHE A 14 15.27 2.53 -5.23
C PHE A 14 16.72 2.21 -5.61
N ASP A 15 17.42 3.14 -6.27
CA ASP A 15 18.85 3.07 -6.55
C ASP A 15 19.74 3.18 -5.31
N LYS A 16 19.21 3.77 -4.21
CA LYS A 16 19.95 4.04 -2.96
C LYS A 16 19.31 3.45 -1.72
N LYS A 17 18.06 2.99 -1.81
CA LYS A 17 17.27 2.52 -0.66
C LYS A 17 16.62 1.19 -0.99
N SER A 18 16.63 0.29 -0.03
CA SER A 18 15.81 -0.91 -0.02
C SER A 18 14.58 -0.68 0.85
N TYR A 19 13.45 -1.24 0.44
CA TYR A 19 12.19 -1.15 1.17
C TYR A 19 11.72 -2.55 1.55
N ARG A 20 11.23 -2.66 2.78
CA ARG A 20 10.56 -3.85 3.28
C ARG A 20 9.20 -3.44 3.83
N LEU A 21 8.17 -4.12 3.38
CA LEU A 21 6.84 -4.04 3.98
C LEU A 21 6.74 -5.06 5.09
N GLU A 22 6.20 -4.65 6.23
CA GLU A 22 5.84 -5.54 7.32
C GLU A 22 4.33 -5.45 7.52
N LEU A 23 3.66 -6.59 7.38
CA LEU A 23 2.22 -6.69 7.44
C LEU A 23 1.81 -7.47 8.67
N ASP A 24 0.93 -6.91 9.48
CA ASP A 24 0.18 -7.65 10.48
C ASP A 24 -1.06 -8.26 9.84
N LEU A 25 -1.06 -9.58 9.64
CA LEU A 25 -2.20 -10.28 9.02
C LEU A 25 -3.38 -10.47 9.97
N LYS A 26 -3.20 -10.16 11.26
CA LYS A 26 -4.22 -10.28 12.31
C LYS A 26 -4.24 -9.05 13.23
N PRO A 27 -4.46 -7.83 12.69
CA PRO A 27 -4.33 -6.59 13.46
C PRO A 27 -5.34 -6.45 14.60
N ALA A 28 -6.47 -7.16 14.53
CA ALA A 28 -7.48 -7.15 15.58
C ALA A 28 -7.13 -8.03 16.81
N LEU A 29 -6.06 -8.84 16.73
CA LEU A 29 -5.63 -9.73 17.79
C LEU A 29 -4.22 -9.36 18.23
N ASP A 30 -4.00 -9.19 19.53
CA ASP A 30 -2.65 -9.15 20.08
C ASP A 30 -1.99 -10.55 20.03
N GLU A 31 -0.69 -10.63 20.37
CA GLU A 31 0.04 -11.90 20.31
C GLU A 31 -0.56 -12.99 21.20
N GLN A 32 -1.05 -12.62 22.39
CA GLN A 32 -1.63 -13.57 23.33
C GLN A 32 -3.00 -14.06 22.84
N GLN A 33 -3.80 -13.16 22.30
CA GLN A 33 -5.10 -13.49 21.72
C GLN A 33 -4.93 -14.36 20.47
N LEU A 34 -3.94 -14.07 19.64
CA LEU A 34 -3.64 -14.89 18.47
C LEU A 34 -3.13 -16.28 18.85
N ASP A 35 -2.30 -16.41 19.90
CA ASP A 35 -1.87 -17.72 20.40
C ASP A 35 -3.03 -18.57 20.92
N LYS A 36 -3.95 -17.96 21.68
CA LYS A 36 -5.18 -18.61 22.14
C LYS A 36 -6.07 -19.04 20.97
N ARG A 37 -6.19 -18.19 19.94
CA ARG A 37 -6.94 -18.50 18.74
C ARG A 37 -6.34 -19.69 17.99
N LEU A 38 -5.01 -19.71 17.79
CA LEU A 38 -4.29 -20.82 17.16
C LEU A 38 -4.51 -22.12 17.94
N LEU A 39 -4.40 -22.09 19.29
CA LEU A 39 -4.67 -23.25 20.12
C LEU A 39 -6.07 -23.79 19.94
N SER A 40 -7.07 -22.90 19.94
CA SER A 40 -8.48 -23.29 19.75
C SER A 40 -8.74 -23.90 18.38
N ASP A 41 -8.19 -23.28 17.31
CA ASP A 41 -8.36 -23.78 15.95
C ASP A 41 -7.64 -25.14 15.76
N PHE A 42 -6.47 -25.30 16.34
CA PHE A 42 -5.70 -26.56 16.31
C PHE A 42 -6.36 -27.68 17.10
N GLN A 43 -7.02 -27.37 18.22
CA GLN A 43 -7.82 -28.36 18.94
C GLN A 43 -9.02 -28.86 18.14
N LYS A 44 -9.72 -27.96 17.44
CA LYS A 44 -10.83 -28.34 16.56
C LYS A 44 -10.41 -29.23 15.39
N HIS A 45 -9.22 -29.01 14.87
CA HIS A 45 -8.69 -29.66 13.68
C HIS A 45 -7.50 -30.60 13.97
N ALA A 46 -7.45 -31.17 15.18
CA ALA A 46 -6.30 -31.94 15.67
C ALA A 46 -5.83 -33.06 14.71
N ASN A 47 -6.77 -33.74 14.05
CA ASN A 47 -6.45 -34.85 13.12
C ASN A 47 -6.28 -34.37 11.66
N SER A 48 -6.43 -33.09 11.40
CA SER A 48 -6.25 -32.52 10.06
C SER A 48 -4.77 -32.29 9.73
N ASP A 49 -4.47 -32.23 8.45
CA ASP A 49 -3.18 -31.74 8.00
C ASP A 49 -3.06 -30.23 8.27
N PHE A 50 -1.85 -29.76 8.55
CA PHE A 50 -1.59 -28.37 8.89
C PHE A 50 -2.12 -27.38 7.83
N CYS A 51 -1.91 -27.67 6.54
CA CYS A 51 -2.41 -26.82 5.46
C CYS A 51 -3.94 -26.65 5.47
N ASN A 52 -4.68 -27.68 5.89
CA ASN A 52 -6.14 -27.67 5.94
C ASN A 52 -6.67 -26.92 7.19
N ALA A 53 -5.92 -26.94 8.27
CA ALA A 53 -6.30 -26.32 9.53
C ALA A 53 -6.25 -24.77 9.49
N LEU A 54 -5.56 -24.19 8.50
CA LEU A 54 -5.44 -22.74 8.35
C LEU A 54 -6.65 -22.09 7.66
N GLY A 55 -7.62 -22.86 7.17
CA GLY A 55 -8.74 -22.36 6.36
C GLY A 55 -9.67 -21.39 7.09
N GLU A 56 -9.85 -21.50 8.41
CA GLU A 56 -10.61 -20.54 9.22
C GLU A 56 -9.78 -19.31 9.63
N LEU A 57 -8.47 -19.39 9.50
CA LEU A 57 -7.55 -18.35 9.92
C LEU A 57 -7.12 -17.43 8.76
N LEU A 58 -6.89 -17.99 7.58
CA LEU A 58 -6.31 -17.28 6.43
C LEU A 58 -7.18 -17.42 5.16
N PRO A 59 -7.16 -16.42 4.28
CA PRO A 59 -7.72 -16.59 2.94
C PRO A 59 -7.06 -17.76 2.21
N GLN A 60 -7.84 -18.55 1.47
CA GLN A 60 -7.37 -19.76 0.77
C GLN A 60 -6.11 -19.52 -0.08
N LYS A 61 -6.04 -18.39 -0.77
CA LYS A 61 -4.88 -18.04 -1.63
C LYS A 61 -3.60 -17.75 -0.84
N LEU A 62 -3.70 -17.44 0.45
CA LEU A 62 -2.54 -17.13 1.30
C LEU A 62 -1.99 -18.37 2.01
N ILE A 63 -2.79 -19.43 2.13
CA ILE A 63 -2.40 -20.65 2.86
C ILE A 63 -1.11 -21.27 2.30
N PRO A 64 -0.94 -21.48 0.98
CA PRO A 64 0.30 -22.06 0.47
C PRO A 64 1.55 -21.30 0.86
N ALA A 65 1.49 -19.96 0.74
CA ALA A 65 2.61 -19.10 1.14
C ALA A 65 2.85 -19.11 2.66
N ALA A 66 1.81 -19.21 3.47
CA ALA A 66 1.93 -19.30 4.92
C ALA A 66 2.56 -20.64 5.35
N VAL A 67 2.17 -21.74 4.73
CA VAL A 67 2.75 -23.07 4.97
C VAL A 67 4.24 -23.07 4.60
N GLU A 68 4.59 -22.62 3.40
CA GLU A 68 5.97 -22.53 2.94
C GLU A 68 6.84 -21.69 3.89
N ARG A 69 6.37 -20.50 4.26
CA ARG A 69 7.14 -19.56 5.11
C ARG A 69 7.21 -19.97 6.57
N SER A 70 6.25 -20.76 7.05
CA SER A 70 6.29 -21.30 8.43
C SER A 70 7.36 -22.36 8.63
N GLY A 71 7.79 -23.01 7.54
CA GLY A 71 8.69 -24.17 7.59
C GLY A 71 8.04 -25.44 8.16
N ILE A 72 6.73 -25.41 8.42
CA ILE A 72 5.96 -26.57 8.90
C ILE A 72 5.55 -27.42 7.71
N PRO A 73 5.80 -28.74 7.70
CA PRO A 73 5.36 -29.61 6.63
C PRO A 73 3.84 -29.52 6.39
N PRO A 74 3.36 -29.42 5.15
CA PRO A 74 1.93 -29.19 4.85
C PRO A 74 1.03 -30.31 5.36
N HIS A 75 1.53 -31.55 5.42
CA HIS A 75 0.79 -32.74 5.84
C HIS A 75 1.12 -33.18 7.27
N GLU A 76 1.88 -32.37 8.03
CA GLU A 76 2.07 -32.61 9.45
C GLU A 76 0.73 -32.52 10.16
N LYS A 77 0.43 -33.48 11.03
CA LYS A 77 -0.81 -33.47 11.78
C LYS A 77 -0.80 -32.36 12.82
N VAL A 78 -1.90 -31.64 12.93
CA VAL A 78 -1.98 -30.48 13.81
C VAL A 78 -1.71 -30.83 15.28
N HIS A 79 -2.05 -32.04 15.71
CA HIS A 79 -1.78 -32.49 17.08
C HIS A 79 -0.29 -32.78 17.36
N ASP A 80 0.53 -32.95 16.32
CA ASP A 80 1.97 -33.16 16.45
C ASP A 80 2.75 -31.83 16.49
N LEU A 81 2.08 -30.70 16.17
CA LEU A 81 2.73 -29.38 16.15
C LEU A 81 3.27 -28.99 17.53
N THR A 82 4.55 -28.64 17.54
CA THR A 82 5.21 -28.20 18.78
C THR A 82 4.78 -26.79 19.19
N ARG A 83 5.05 -26.44 20.43
CA ARG A 83 4.85 -25.08 20.95
C ARG A 83 5.69 -24.06 20.19
N GLU A 84 6.89 -24.43 19.81
CA GLU A 84 7.85 -23.61 19.06
C GLU A 84 7.35 -23.33 17.64
N GLN A 85 6.85 -24.36 16.94
CA GLN A 85 6.23 -24.20 15.61
C GLN A 85 5.02 -23.27 15.66
N ARG A 86 4.14 -23.42 16.67
CA ARG A 86 3.01 -22.53 16.87
C ARG A 86 3.44 -21.10 17.16
N ALA A 87 4.47 -20.89 18.01
CA ALA A 87 4.99 -19.57 18.31
C ALA A 87 5.63 -18.92 17.07
N ALA A 88 6.36 -19.68 16.27
CA ALA A 88 6.93 -19.21 15.01
C ALA A 88 5.85 -18.81 14.01
N LEU A 89 4.79 -19.62 13.87
CA LEU A 89 3.64 -19.28 13.04
C LEU A 89 2.95 -17.99 13.52
N ARG A 90 2.72 -17.82 14.82
CA ARG A 90 2.17 -16.60 15.39
C ARG A 90 3.02 -15.39 15.03
N THR A 91 4.33 -15.45 15.21
CA THR A 91 5.26 -14.40 14.86
C THR A 91 5.21 -14.09 13.35
N LEU A 92 5.22 -15.13 12.52
CA LEU A 92 5.08 -14.97 11.06
C LEU A 92 3.81 -14.21 10.67
N LEU A 93 2.67 -14.51 11.29
CA LEU A 93 1.39 -13.87 11.01
C LEU A 93 1.32 -12.43 11.49
N LYS A 94 2.03 -12.07 12.55
CA LYS A 94 2.13 -10.70 13.07
C LYS A 94 3.15 -9.85 12.31
N HIS A 95 4.21 -10.48 11.79
CA HIS A 95 5.35 -9.82 11.14
C HIS A 95 5.61 -10.39 9.74
N TRP A 96 4.58 -10.37 8.90
CA TRP A 96 4.70 -10.86 7.53
C TRP A 96 5.49 -9.87 6.67
N SER A 97 6.75 -10.17 6.42
CA SER A 97 7.65 -9.29 5.68
C SER A 97 7.64 -9.58 4.17
N ILE A 98 7.70 -8.51 3.37
CA ILE A 98 7.83 -8.56 1.90
C ILE A 98 8.88 -7.54 1.49
N ASP A 99 9.94 -7.98 0.82
CA ASP A 99 10.92 -7.08 0.25
C ASP A 99 10.37 -6.49 -1.06
N VAL A 100 10.47 -5.17 -1.19
CA VAL A 100 10.02 -4.43 -2.38
C VAL A 100 11.24 -4.17 -3.26
N LEU A 101 11.28 -4.82 -4.42
CA LEU A 101 12.44 -4.79 -5.31
C LEU A 101 12.48 -3.52 -6.16
N SER A 102 11.34 -3.15 -6.75
CA SER A 102 11.22 -1.99 -7.61
C SER A 102 9.75 -1.54 -7.73
N PRO A 103 9.48 -0.31 -8.15
CA PRO A 103 8.15 0.07 -8.60
C PRO A 103 7.80 -0.66 -9.90
N MET A 104 6.52 -0.74 -10.21
CA MET A 104 6.07 -1.13 -11.55
C MET A 104 6.51 -0.09 -12.59
N PRO A 105 6.59 -0.44 -13.88
CA PRO A 105 6.79 0.53 -14.95
C PRO A 105 5.76 1.67 -14.91
N VAL A 106 6.16 2.86 -15.35
CA VAL A 106 5.33 4.07 -15.26
C VAL A 106 3.98 3.94 -16.00
N GLU A 107 3.94 3.13 -17.04
CA GLU A 107 2.72 2.83 -17.81
C GLU A 107 1.64 2.12 -16.98
N ASN A 108 2.03 1.51 -15.86
CA ASN A 108 1.12 0.86 -14.93
C ASN A 108 0.74 1.78 -13.75
N ALA A 109 1.25 3.01 -13.72
CA ALA A 109 0.94 3.96 -12.66
C ALA A 109 -0.52 4.43 -12.75
N ILE A 110 -1.22 4.41 -11.63
CA ILE A 110 -2.56 5.02 -11.52
C ILE A 110 -2.43 6.52 -11.28
N ILE A 111 -1.38 6.93 -10.57
CA ILE A 111 -1.01 8.32 -10.30
C ILE A 111 0.51 8.41 -10.46
N THR A 112 0.96 9.43 -11.18
CA THR A 112 2.39 9.75 -11.30
C THR A 112 2.81 10.73 -10.21
N SER A 113 4.07 10.66 -9.78
CA SER A 113 4.66 11.60 -8.82
C SER A 113 5.76 12.39 -9.54
N GLY A 114 5.78 13.70 -9.27
CA GLY A 114 6.65 14.65 -9.95
C GLY A 114 5.86 15.61 -10.83
N GLY A 115 6.55 16.58 -11.44
CA GLY A 115 5.93 17.58 -12.29
C GLY A 115 6.49 18.98 -12.05
N VAL A 116 5.70 20.00 -12.37
CA VAL A 116 6.04 21.40 -12.13
C VAL A 116 6.00 21.72 -10.65
N LYS A 117 7.11 22.22 -10.11
CA LYS A 117 7.22 22.55 -8.69
C LYS A 117 6.16 23.55 -8.24
N VAL A 118 5.41 23.23 -7.20
CA VAL A 118 4.36 24.10 -6.62
C VAL A 118 4.88 25.53 -6.34
N GLY A 119 6.12 25.64 -5.87
CA GLY A 119 6.74 26.94 -5.59
C GLY A 119 6.90 27.86 -6.82
N GLU A 120 6.84 27.32 -8.05
CA GLU A 120 6.94 28.04 -9.32
C GLU A 120 5.58 28.45 -9.90
N ILE A 121 4.49 28.10 -9.22
CA ILE A 121 3.11 28.36 -9.63
C ILE A 121 2.49 29.31 -8.61
N ASP A 122 1.70 30.26 -9.10
CA ASP A 122 0.86 31.08 -8.24
C ASP A 122 -0.34 30.26 -7.74
N PRO A 123 -0.56 30.15 -6.41
CA PRO A 123 -1.59 29.25 -5.87
C PRO A 123 -3.03 29.74 -6.08
N LYS A 124 -3.23 31.01 -6.47
CA LYS A 124 -4.57 31.57 -6.71
C LYS A 124 -4.97 31.45 -8.18
N THR A 125 -4.04 31.73 -9.07
CA THR A 125 -4.29 31.83 -10.51
C THR A 125 -3.76 30.62 -11.29
N MET A 126 -2.98 29.77 -10.66
CA MET A 126 -2.28 28.66 -11.32
C MET A 126 -1.30 29.12 -12.43
N ALA A 127 -0.99 30.42 -12.48
CA ALA A 127 -0.04 30.99 -13.43
C ALA A 127 1.41 30.62 -13.08
N SER A 128 2.23 30.48 -14.12
CA SER A 128 3.68 30.38 -13.97
C SER A 128 4.27 31.67 -13.42
N LYS A 129 5.08 31.59 -12.36
CA LYS A 129 5.85 32.72 -11.85
C LYS A 129 7.04 33.10 -12.75
N LYS A 130 7.37 32.24 -13.75
CA LYS A 130 8.52 32.42 -14.64
C LYS A 130 8.16 32.86 -16.04
N VAL A 131 7.02 32.43 -16.52
CA VAL A 131 6.58 32.65 -17.90
C VAL A 131 5.20 33.28 -17.90
N PRO A 132 5.05 34.56 -18.25
CA PRO A 132 3.75 35.20 -18.36
C PRO A 132 2.83 34.50 -19.37
N GLY A 133 1.54 34.40 -19.06
CA GLY A 133 0.54 33.75 -19.92
C GLY A 133 0.57 32.22 -19.92
N LEU A 134 1.43 31.57 -19.14
CA LEU A 134 1.48 30.12 -18.99
C LEU A 134 0.82 29.71 -17.68
N TYR A 135 -0.11 28.75 -17.76
CA TYR A 135 -0.87 28.23 -16.62
C TYR A 135 -0.70 26.72 -16.52
N PHE A 136 -0.83 26.18 -15.29
CA PHE A 136 -0.73 24.74 -15.01
C PHE A 136 -1.94 24.26 -14.27
N ALA A 137 -2.44 23.06 -14.62
CA ALA A 137 -3.56 22.44 -13.93
C ALA A 137 -3.47 20.92 -13.92
N GLY A 138 -4.03 20.27 -12.92
CA GLY A 138 -4.10 18.83 -12.84
C GLY A 138 -2.77 18.16 -12.47
N GLU A 139 -2.57 16.95 -12.94
CA GLU A 139 -1.46 16.07 -12.55
C GLU A 139 -0.08 16.51 -13.07
N ILE A 140 -0.01 17.52 -13.92
CA ILE A 140 1.28 18.12 -14.32
C ILE A 140 1.95 18.87 -13.16
N ILE A 141 1.19 19.26 -12.15
CA ILE A 141 1.68 19.92 -10.94
C ILE A 141 2.28 18.84 -10.02
N ASP A 142 3.46 19.12 -9.43
CA ASP A 142 4.11 18.21 -8.47
C ASP A 142 3.34 18.15 -7.13
N VAL A 143 2.14 17.55 -7.21
CA VAL A 143 1.25 17.27 -6.09
C VAL A 143 0.63 15.90 -6.27
N ASP A 144 0.88 15.01 -5.32
CA ASP A 144 0.26 13.71 -5.24
C ASP A 144 -0.40 13.51 -3.88
N ALA A 145 -1.71 13.31 -3.87
CA ALA A 145 -2.49 13.06 -2.67
C ALA A 145 -2.80 11.57 -2.50
N TYR A 146 -3.15 11.18 -1.27
CA TYR A 146 -3.62 9.83 -1.00
C TYR A 146 -4.85 9.46 -1.82
N THR A 147 -5.06 8.15 -1.98
CA THR A 147 -6.27 7.62 -2.63
C THR A 147 -7.53 8.05 -1.86
N GLY A 148 -8.62 8.32 -2.60
CA GLY A 148 -9.89 8.79 -2.04
C GLY A 148 -10.52 9.95 -2.82
N GLY A 149 -10.11 10.15 -4.08
CA GLY A 149 -10.66 11.20 -4.94
C GLY A 149 -9.94 12.55 -4.81
N PHE A 150 -8.98 12.69 -3.90
CA PHE A 150 -8.29 13.97 -3.65
C PHE A 150 -7.51 14.46 -4.88
N ASN A 151 -6.87 13.56 -5.66
CA ASN A 151 -6.16 13.96 -6.88
C ASN A 151 -7.11 14.50 -7.94
N LEU A 152 -8.30 13.93 -8.11
CA LEU A 152 -9.34 14.46 -8.98
C LEU A 152 -9.83 15.83 -8.49
N GLN A 153 -10.01 15.99 -7.19
CA GLN A 153 -10.42 17.28 -6.62
C GLN A 153 -9.37 18.37 -6.86
N ILE A 154 -8.09 18.03 -6.73
CA ILE A 154 -6.98 18.95 -7.04
C ILE A 154 -7.00 19.30 -8.54
N ALA A 155 -7.19 18.31 -9.43
CA ALA A 155 -7.24 18.55 -10.87
C ALA A 155 -8.40 19.48 -11.26
N TRP A 156 -9.59 19.28 -10.70
CA TRP A 156 -10.75 20.16 -10.96
C TRP A 156 -10.56 21.56 -10.39
N ALA A 157 -10.07 21.69 -9.15
CA ALA A 157 -9.86 22.97 -8.52
C ALA A 157 -8.81 23.81 -9.26
N THR A 158 -7.69 23.20 -9.61
CA THR A 158 -6.62 23.87 -10.34
C THR A 158 -7.01 24.16 -11.79
N GLY A 159 -7.78 23.26 -12.44
CA GLY A 159 -8.32 23.50 -13.78
C GLY A 159 -9.26 24.69 -13.83
N LYS A 160 -10.16 24.81 -12.84
CA LYS A 160 -11.06 25.96 -12.71
C LYS A 160 -10.26 27.26 -12.51
N ALA A 161 -9.36 27.29 -11.53
CA ALA A 161 -8.59 28.49 -11.23
C ALA A 161 -7.71 28.94 -12.42
N ALA A 162 -7.07 28.00 -13.11
CA ALA A 162 -6.27 28.29 -14.30
C ALA A 162 -7.13 28.84 -15.45
N GLY A 163 -8.34 28.28 -15.66
CA GLY A 163 -9.25 28.73 -16.71
C GLY A 163 -9.78 30.15 -16.48
N GLU A 164 -10.26 30.44 -15.26
CA GLU A 164 -10.74 31.76 -14.88
C GLU A 164 -9.63 32.83 -15.00
N ALA A 165 -8.43 32.54 -14.51
CA ALA A 165 -7.30 33.46 -14.58
C ALA A 165 -6.76 33.67 -16.02
N ALA A 166 -6.84 32.64 -16.87
CA ALA A 166 -6.45 32.79 -18.28
C ALA A 166 -7.44 33.64 -19.07
N GLU A 167 -8.75 33.54 -18.78
CA GLU A 167 -9.78 34.39 -19.37
C GLU A 167 -9.58 35.87 -18.97
N GLU A 168 -9.33 36.13 -17.67
CA GLU A 168 -9.04 37.48 -17.17
C GLU A 168 -7.83 38.08 -17.88
N TYR A 169 -6.72 37.33 -17.98
CA TYR A 169 -5.50 37.77 -18.66
C TYR A 169 -5.70 38.13 -20.13
N LEU A 170 -6.57 37.41 -20.86
CA LEU A 170 -6.87 37.67 -22.26
C LEU A 170 -7.77 38.89 -22.46
N THR A 171 -8.60 39.20 -21.47
CA THR A 171 -9.50 40.36 -21.53
C THR A 171 -8.84 41.70 -21.16
N GLU A 172 -7.68 41.61 -20.47
CA GLU A 172 -6.87 42.78 -20.08
C GLU A 172 -5.83 43.21 -21.13
N GLN A 173 -5.67 42.43 -22.22
CA GLN A 173 -4.79 42.77 -23.35
C GLN A 173 -5.53 43.46 -24.50
#